data_73e986f66a9e0315ad07af2c3d9664bb
#
_entry.id   73e986f66a9e0315ad07af2c3d9664bb
#
_cell.length_a   1.000
_cell.length_b   1.000
_cell.length_c   1.000
_cell.angle_alpha   90.00
_cell.angle_beta   90.00
_cell.angle_gamma   90.00
#
_symmetry.space_group_name_H-M   'P 1'
#
loop_
_entity.id
_entity.type
_entity.pdbx_description
1 polymer ?
#
loop_
_entity_poly.entity_id
_entity_poly.type
_entity_poly.pdbx_seq_one_letter_code
_entity_poly.pdbx_strand_id
1 'polypeptide(L)'
;MKEEYKLSHLKELEAESIHIIREVAAEFENPVMLYSIGKDSSVMVRLAEKAFAPGKVPFPLMHIDSKWKFKEMIQFRDEYARKYGWNLIVESNMEAFNAGVGPFTHGSKVHTDLMKTQALLHALDKYKFDAAFGGARRDEEKSRAKERIFSFRDKFHQWDPKNQRPELWDIYNARVHKGESIRVFPLSNWTELDIWQYIRLENIPIVPLYFAKERPCVEIDGNLIMADDDRLPEQYRDQIKMRMVRFRTLGCWPLTGAVESDADTIEKIVEEMMTTTKK
;
A
#
# COMPACT_ATOMS: atom_id res chain seq x y z
N MET A 1 -19.81 10.62 24.05
CA MET A 1 -18.40 10.59 24.51
C MET A 1 -17.50 9.66 23.67
N LYS A 2 -17.78 8.35 23.53
CA LYS A 2 -16.87 7.45 22.75
C LYS A 2 -16.81 7.76 21.25
N GLU A 3 -17.90 8.14 20.60
CA GLU A 3 -17.91 8.50 19.16
C GLU A 3 -17.26 9.86 18.91
N GLU A 4 -17.51 10.84 19.77
CA GLU A 4 -16.94 12.18 19.68
C GLU A 4 -15.42 12.17 19.89
N TYR A 5 -14.93 11.34 20.84
CA TYR A 5 -13.48 11.13 21.03
C TYR A 5 -12.82 10.48 19.81
N LYS A 6 -13.45 9.45 19.23
CA LYS A 6 -12.92 8.77 18.03
C LYS A 6 -12.86 9.70 16.83
N LEU A 7 -13.86 10.57 16.65
CA LEU A 7 -13.88 11.54 15.56
C LEU A 7 -12.79 12.61 15.74
N SER A 8 -12.50 13.04 17.00
CA SER A 8 -11.39 13.92 17.31
C SER A 8 -10.05 13.29 16.96
N HIS A 9 -9.82 12.03 17.36
CA HIS A 9 -8.60 11.30 17.07
C HIS A 9 -8.34 11.14 15.56
N LEU A 10 -9.36 10.76 14.78
CA LEU A 10 -9.21 10.65 13.32
C LEU A 10 -8.93 12.01 12.64
N LYS A 11 -9.49 13.09 13.16
CA LYS A 11 -9.20 14.45 12.66
C LYS A 11 -7.77 14.89 12.98
N GLU A 12 -7.24 14.51 14.13
CA GLU A 12 -5.83 14.77 14.49
C GLU A 12 -4.89 14.01 13.55
N LEU A 13 -5.13 12.71 13.33
CA LEU A 13 -4.36 11.90 12.38
C LEU A 13 -4.46 12.44 10.94
N GLU A 14 -5.65 12.86 10.50
CA GLU A 14 -5.86 13.51 9.20
C GLU A 14 -5.03 14.79 9.09
N ALA A 15 -5.10 15.67 10.10
CA ALA A 15 -4.39 16.92 10.10
C ALA A 15 -2.87 16.74 10.05
N GLU A 16 -2.32 15.78 10.84
CA GLU A 16 -0.91 15.41 10.82
C GLU A 16 -0.49 14.92 9.43
N SER A 17 -1.24 13.96 8.86
CA SER A 17 -0.93 13.40 7.55
C SER A 17 -0.98 14.44 6.43
N ILE A 18 -1.97 15.35 6.45
CA ILE A 18 -2.09 16.45 5.50
C ILE A 18 -0.90 17.41 5.64
N HIS A 19 -0.50 17.73 6.86
CA HIS A 19 0.68 18.56 7.12
C HIS A 19 1.94 17.91 6.52
N ILE A 20 2.20 16.64 6.81
CA ILE A 20 3.34 15.89 6.26
C ILE A 20 3.35 15.92 4.73
N ILE A 21 2.20 15.67 4.09
CA ILE A 21 2.08 15.66 2.63
C ILE A 21 2.38 17.04 2.04
N ARG A 22 1.92 18.11 2.67
CA ARG A 22 2.19 19.49 2.24
C ARG A 22 3.65 19.88 2.41
N GLU A 23 4.27 19.52 3.55
CA GLU A 23 5.70 19.75 3.80
C GLU A 23 6.57 19.11 2.70
N VAL A 24 6.29 17.85 2.36
CA VAL A 24 7.05 17.17 1.30
C VAL A 24 6.86 17.86 -0.06
N ALA A 25 5.64 18.26 -0.40
CA ALA A 25 5.39 18.96 -1.66
C ALA A 25 6.02 20.36 -1.73
N ALA A 26 6.30 20.98 -0.59
CA ALA A 26 6.96 22.29 -0.51
C ALA A 26 8.50 22.18 -0.53
N GLU A 27 9.06 21.12 0.07
CA GLU A 27 10.50 20.99 0.30
C GLU A 27 11.23 20.19 -0.79
N PHE A 28 10.53 19.32 -1.54
CA PHE A 28 11.12 18.46 -2.55
C PHE A 28 10.76 18.90 -3.96
N GLU A 29 11.71 18.74 -4.90
CA GLU A 29 11.53 19.14 -6.29
C GLU A 29 10.65 18.16 -7.07
N ASN A 30 10.77 16.87 -6.76
CA ASN A 30 10.14 15.81 -7.55
C ASN A 30 9.61 14.66 -6.67
N PRO A 31 8.59 14.89 -5.84
CA PRO A 31 8.00 13.85 -5.02
C PRO A 31 7.11 12.91 -5.84
N VAL A 32 6.91 11.68 -5.35
CA VAL A 32 5.99 10.67 -5.90
C VAL A 32 5.23 9.96 -4.78
N MET A 33 3.97 9.64 -5.01
CA MET A 33 3.20 8.83 -4.07
C MET A 33 3.06 7.39 -4.58
N LEU A 34 3.59 6.43 -3.81
CA LEU A 34 3.48 5.01 -4.15
C LEU A 34 2.04 4.53 -3.94
N TYR A 35 1.43 4.02 -5.00
CA TYR A 35 0.07 3.52 -4.99
C TYR A 35 0.04 2.00 -5.17
N SER A 36 -0.07 1.26 -4.07
CA SER A 36 -0.10 -0.21 -4.07
C SER A 36 -1.48 -0.82 -4.38
N ILE A 37 -2.51 0.01 -4.55
CA ILE A 37 -3.92 -0.36 -4.69
C ILE A 37 -4.52 -0.93 -3.39
N GLY A 38 -3.75 -1.00 -2.32
CA GLY A 38 -4.23 -1.43 -1.00
C GLY A 38 -4.98 -0.33 -0.25
N LYS A 39 -5.67 -0.72 0.83
CA LYS A 39 -6.46 0.20 1.68
C LYS A 39 -5.65 1.41 2.18
N ASP A 40 -4.41 1.17 2.61
CA ASP A 40 -3.54 2.22 3.16
C ASP A 40 -3.17 3.25 2.07
N SER A 41 -2.79 2.79 0.88
CA SER A 41 -2.50 3.70 -0.24
C SER A 41 -3.74 4.43 -0.75
N SER A 42 -4.94 3.84 -0.64
CA SER A 42 -6.20 4.54 -0.97
C SER A 42 -6.50 5.67 0.02
N VAL A 43 -6.22 5.46 1.32
CA VAL A 43 -6.30 6.51 2.33
C VAL A 43 -5.28 7.62 2.05
N MET A 44 -4.03 7.28 1.71
CA MET A 44 -3.01 8.29 1.35
C MET A 44 -3.43 9.16 0.16
N VAL A 45 -3.99 8.56 -0.88
CA VAL A 45 -4.49 9.32 -2.04
C VAL A 45 -5.60 10.28 -1.62
N ARG A 46 -6.55 9.82 -0.80
CA ARG A 46 -7.62 10.68 -0.29
C ARG A 46 -7.08 11.84 0.55
N LEU A 47 -6.09 11.60 1.41
CA LEU A 47 -5.42 12.63 2.20
C LEU A 47 -4.68 13.65 1.31
N ALA A 48 -4.03 13.19 0.23
CA ALA A 48 -3.39 14.07 -0.73
C ALA A 48 -4.40 14.93 -1.49
N GLU A 49 -5.54 14.36 -1.91
CA GLU A 49 -6.63 15.13 -2.51
C GLU A 49 -7.13 16.23 -1.56
N LYS A 50 -7.33 15.92 -0.28
CA LYS A 50 -7.73 16.90 0.75
C LYS A 50 -6.64 17.94 1.01
N ALA A 51 -5.37 17.54 0.99
CA ALA A 51 -4.23 18.42 1.23
C ALA A 51 -4.16 19.57 0.20
N PHE A 52 -4.55 19.30 -1.04
CA PHE A 52 -4.44 20.26 -2.14
C PHE A 52 -5.78 20.78 -2.68
N ALA A 53 -6.91 20.36 -2.08
CA ALA A 53 -8.22 20.88 -2.49
C ALA A 53 -8.30 22.42 -2.37
N PRO A 54 -8.94 23.12 -3.35
CA PRO A 54 -9.64 22.61 -4.54
C PRO A 54 -8.72 22.34 -5.75
N GLY A 55 -7.40 22.49 -5.60
CA GLY A 55 -6.42 22.19 -6.63
C GLY A 55 -6.19 20.68 -6.82
N LYS A 56 -5.35 20.32 -7.81
CA LYS A 56 -4.91 18.95 -8.04
C LYS A 56 -3.69 18.61 -7.20
N VAL A 57 -3.50 17.34 -6.89
CA VAL A 57 -2.28 16.82 -6.29
C VAL A 57 -1.10 17.15 -7.21
N PRO A 58 -0.05 17.85 -6.71
CA PRO A 58 1.03 18.38 -7.57
C PRO A 58 2.07 17.36 -7.99
N PHE A 59 1.97 16.13 -7.56
CA PHE A 59 2.91 15.05 -7.86
C PHE A 59 2.18 13.81 -8.40
N PRO A 60 2.88 12.92 -9.13
CA PRO A 60 2.28 11.71 -9.67
C PRO A 60 2.06 10.65 -8.60
N LEU A 61 1.09 9.76 -8.86
CA LEU A 61 0.99 8.46 -8.22
C LEU A 61 1.84 7.46 -9.01
N MET A 62 2.48 6.50 -8.35
CA MET A 62 3.24 5.45 -9.02
C MET A 62 2.85 4.06 -8.50
N HIS A 63 2.48 3.20 -9.43
CA HIS A 63 2.22 1.78 -9.17
C HIS A 63 3.33 0.91 -9.75
N ILE A 64 3.96 0.10 -8.91
CA ILE A 64 4.87 -0.96 -9.36
C ILE A 64 4.07 -2.21 -9.64
N ASP A 65 3.89 -2.50 -10.92
CA ASP A 65 3.15 -3.67 -11.39
C ASP A 65 4.09 -4.88 -11.53
N SER A 66 3.96 -5.81 -10.60
CA SER A 66 4.72 -7.06 -10.63
C SER A 66 4.25 -8.05 -11.72
N LYS A 67 3.21 -7.72 -12.51
CA LYS A 67 2.50 -8.61 -13.44
C LYS A 67 1.85 -9.85 -12.77
N TRP A 68 1.85 -9.85 -11.44
CA TRP A 68 1.28 -10.90 -10.60
C TRP A 68 0.30 -10.29 -9.58
N LYS A 69 -0.53 -9.36 -10.04
CA LYS A 69 -1.60 -8.77 -9.24
C LYS A 69 -2.92 -9.47 -9.53
N PHE A 70 -3.86 -9.43 -8.59
CA PHE A 70 -5.23 -9.87 -8.84
C PHE A 70 -5.88 -9.02 -9.94
N LYS A 71 -6.69 -9.65 -10.80
CA LYS A 71 -7.39 -8.96 -11.91
C LYS A 71 -8.26 -7.81 -11.41
N GLU A 72 -9.00 -8.03 -10.31
CA GLU A 72 -9.82 -6.99 -9.68
C GLU A 72 -9.00 -5.77 -9.21
N MET A 73 -7.75 -5.96 -8.77
CA MET A 73 -6.88 -4.84 -8.40
C MET A 73 -6.52 -3.98 -9.61
N ILE A 74 -6.15 -4.60 -10.72
CA ILE A 74 -5.76 -3.88 -11.94
C ILE A 74 -6.95 -3.13 -12.52
N GLN A 75 -8.11 -3.79 -12.58
CA GLN A 75 -9.34 -3.15 -13.05
C GLN A 75 -9.71 -1.94 -12.18
N PHE A 76 -9.69 -2.10 -10.85
CA PHE A 76 -9.95 -1.03 -9.90
C PHE A 76 -8.99 0.15 -10.09
N ARG A 77 -7.67 -0.11 -10.18
CA ARG A 77 -6.66 0.91 -10.42
C ARG A 77 -6.97 1.76 -11.66
N ASP A 78 -7.20 1.09 -12.78
CA ASP A 78 -7.38 1.75 -14.07
C ASP A 78 -8.70 2.53 -14.15
N GLU A 79 -9.76 1.99 -13.55
CA GLU A 79 -11.06 2.64 -13.45
C GLU A 79 -10.96 3.92 -12.61
N TYR A 80 -10.40 3.83 -11.41
CA TYR A 80 -10.34 4.97 -10.49
C TYR A 80 -9.33 6.02 -10.93
N ALA A 81 -8.18 5.64 -11.48
CA ALA A 81 -7.24 6.58 -12.06
C ALA A 81 -7.88 7.42 -13.15
N ARG A 82 -8.69 6.80 -14.02
CA ARG A 82 -9.44 7.49 -15.07
C ARG A 82 -10.56 8.38 -14.50
N LYS A 83 -11.34 7.85 -13.56
CA LYS A 83 -12.48 8.53 -12.95
C LYS A 83 -12.08 9.82 -12.23
N TYR A 84 -10.98 9.78 -11.50
CA TYR A 84 -10.48 10.94 -10.73
C TYR A 84 -9.41 11.76 -11.46
N GLY A 85 -9.01 11.33 -12.65
CA GLY A 85 -8.01 12.02 -13.45
C GLY A 85 -6.62 12.06 -12.80
N TRP A 86 -6.24 10.97 -12.11
CA TRP A 86 -4.94 10.89 -11.45
C TRP A 86 -3.79 10.84 -12.48
N ASN A 87 -2.71 11.55 -12.18
CA ASN A 87 -1.46 11.36 -12.89
C ASN A 87 -0.78 10.08 -12.39
N LEU A 88 -1.14 8.93 -13.00
CA LEU A 88 -0.68 7.62 -12.59
C LEU A 88 0.41 7.09 -13.51
N ILE A 89 1.58 6.82 -12.93
CA ILE A 89 2.70 6.12 -13.57
C ILE A 89 2.60 4.63 -13.21
N VAL A 90 2.70 3.75 -14.19
CA VAL A 90 2.75 2.30 -13.98
C VAL A 90 4.09 1.77 -14.49
N GLU A 91 4.90 1.22 -13.59
CA GLU A 91 6.22 0.69 -13.91
C GLU A 91 6.31 -0.81 -13.58
N SER A 92 7.10 -1.52 -14.37
CA SER A 92 7.30 -2.96 -14.24
C SER A 92 8.72 -3.33 -14.64
N ASN A 93 9.28 -4.36 -14.06
CA ASN A 93 10.50 -4.98 -14.56
C ASN A 93 10.17 -5.94 -15.71
N MET A 94 10.11 -5.41 -16.93
CA MET A 94 9.75 -6.18 -18.12
C MET A 94 10.82 -7.19 -18.53
N GLU A 95 12.08 -6.94 -18.21
CA GLU A 95 13.18 -7.87 -18.46
C GLU A 95 13.00 -9.15 -17.63
N ALA A 96 12.82 -9.01 -16.33
CA ALA A 96 12.55 -10.14 -15.44
C ALA A 96 11.22 -10.86 -15.78
N PHE A 97 10.19 -10.11 -16.17
CA PHE A 97 8.92 -10.71 -16.60
C PHE A 97 9.09 -11.56 -17.87
N ASN A 98 9.78 -11.03 -18.89
CA ASN A 98 10.03 -11.75 -20.15
C ASN A 98 10.97 -12.93 -19.96
N ALA A 99 11.85 -12.91 -18.94
CA ALA A 99 12.66 -14.04 -18.51
C ALA A 99 11.87 -15.11 -17.73
N GLY A 100 10.56 -14.95 -17.54
CA GLY A 100 9.69 -15.92 -16.89
C GLY A 100 9.75 -15.89 -15.35
N VAL A 101 10.23 -14.81 -14.75
CA VAL A 101 10.29 -14.67 -13.30
C VAL A 101 8.88 -14.61 -12.72
N GLY A 102 8.55 -15.60 -11.88
CA GLY A 102 7.24 -15.70 -11.23
C GLY A 102 7.30 -16.40 -9.88
N PRO A 103 6.23 -16.28 -9.08
CA PRO A 103 6.18 -16.88 -7.74
C PRO A 103 6.30 -18.40 -7.75
N PHE A 104 5.71 -19.07 -8.73
CA PHE A 104 5.75 -20.54 -8.86
C PHE A 104 7.06 -21.05 -9.44
N THR A 105 7.77 -20.24 -10.23
CA THR A 105 9.00 -20.64 -10.92
C THR A 105 10.26 -20.32 -10.13
N HIS A 106 10.28 -19.18 -9.44
CA HIS A 106 11.48 -18.65 -8.75
C HIS A 106 11.27 -18.46 -7.24
N GLY A 107 10.06 -18.73 -6.74
CA GLY A 107 9.69 -18.52 -5.34
C GLY A 107 9.45 -17.06 -4.97
N SER A 108 8.90 -16.86 -3.79
CA SER A 108 8.43 -15.55 -3.31
C SER A 108 9.55 -14.52 -3.16
N LYS A 109 10.73 -14.95 -2.69
CA LYS A 109 11.87 -14.04 -2.42
C LYS A 109 12.41 -13.42 -3.71
N VAL A 110 12.77 -14.26 -4.70
CA VAL A 110 13.32 -13.79 -5.99
C VAL A 110 12.29 -12.97 -6.74
N HIS A 111 11.04 -13.44 -6.78
CA HIS A 111 9.95 -12.68 -7.40
C HIS A 111 9.78 -11.30 -6.75
N THR A 112 9.74 -11.22 -5.43
CA THR A 112 9.58 -9.94 -4.72
C THR A 112 10.76 -9.01 -4.97
N ASP A 113 11.97 -9.52 -4.92
CA ASP A 113 13.16 -8.70 -5.18
C ASP A 113 13.15 -8.14 -6.61
N LEU A 114 13.07 -8.98 -7.63
CA LEU A 114 13.17 -8.55 -9.02
C LEU A 114 11.94 -7.75 -9.49
N MET A 115 10.73 -8.22 -9.17
CA MET A 115 9.50 -7.64 -9.71
C MET A 115 8.96 -6.46 -8.91
N LYS A 116 9.43 -6.25 -7.67
CA LYS A 116 8.99 -5.12 -6.83
C LYS A 116 10.15 -4.23 -6.42
N THR A 117 11.17 -4.78 -5.73
CA THR A 117 12.25 -3.96 -5.15
C THR A 117 13.08 -3.33 -6.25
N GLN A 118 13.64 -4.13 -7.16
CA GLN A 118 14.46 -3.61 -8.27
C GLN A 118 13.64 -2.73 -9.22
N ALA A 119 12.39 -3.10 -9.52
CA ALA A 119 11.50 -2.28 -10.34
C ALA A 119 11.25 -0.90 -9.70
N LEU A 120 11.05 -0.85 -8.38
CA LEU A 120 10.87 0.41 -7.65
C LEU A 120 12.15 1.27 -7.70
N LEU A 121 13.31 0.69 -7.39
CA LEU A 121 14.58 1.42 -7.41
C LEU A 121 14.86 1.98 -8.79
N HIS A 122 14.70 1.16 -9.84
CA HIS A 122 14.85 1.60 -11.22
C HIS A 122 13.88 2.74 -11.58
N ALA A 123 12.63 2.66 -11.18
CA ALA A 123 11.65 3.72 -11.42
C ALA A 123 12.01 5.03 -10.73
N LEU A 124 12.48 4.98 -9.47
CA LEU A 124 12.90 6.17 -8.74
C LEU A 124 14.07 6.87 -9.43
N ASP A 125 15.07 6.10 -9.88
CA ASP A 125 16.23 6.62 -10.61
C ASP A 125 15.85 7.17 -11.99
N LYS A 126 15.01 6.43 -12.74
CA LYS A 126 14.51 6.81 -14.08
C LYS A 126 13.83 8.16 -14.07
N TYR A 127 12.95 8.39 -13.09
CA TYR A 127 12.20 9.63 -12.96
C TYR A 127 12.89 10.66 -12.06
N LYS A 128 14.01 10.32 -11.42
CA LYS A 128 14.76 11.19 -10.48
C LYS A 128 13.90 11.67 -9.32
N PHE A 129 13.06 10.80 -8.77
CA PHE A 129 12.27 11.15 -7.60
C PHE A 129 13.16 11.29 -6.37
N ASP A 130 13.03 12.43 -5.68
CA ASP A 130 13.79 12.78 -4.46
C ASP A 130 13.03 12.46 -3.17
N ALA A 131 11.69 12.36 -3.25
CA ALA A 131 10.84 11.92 -2.15
C ALA A 131 9.79 10.91 -2.62
N ALA A 132 9.54 9.85 -1.83
CA ALA A 132 8.52 8.86 -2.14
C ALA A 132 7.66 8.56 -0.91
N PHE A 133 6.36 8.90 -1.00
CA PHE A 133 5.39 8.54 0.01
C PHE A 133 5.08 7.05 0.01
N GLY A 134 5.03 6.45 1.19
CA GLY A 134 4.66 5.06 1.40
C GLY A 134 3.60 4.89 2.48
N GLY A 135 2.73 3.91 2.33
CA GLY A 135 1.61 3.64 3.26
C GLY A 135 1.97 2.81 4.49
N ALA A 136 3.24 2.71 4.85
CA ALA A 136 3.66 1.92 6.00
C ALA A 136 3.24 2.58 7.32
N ARG A 137 2.82 1.74 8.29
CA ARG A 137 2.44 2.14 9.64
C ARG A 137 3.33 1.47 10.67
N ARG A 138 3.50 2.12 11.82
CA ARG A 138 4.32 1.58 12.94
C ARG A 138 3.70 0.33 13.58
N ASP A 139 2.39 0.14 13.48
CA ASP A 139 1.69 -1.01 14.04
C ASP A 139 1.77 -2.28 13.20
N GLU A 140 2.22 -2.20 11.94
CA GLU A 140 2.27 -3.36 11.05
C GLU A 140 3.31 -4.39 11.51
N GLU A 141 4.50 -3.93 11.88
CA GLU A 141 5.59 -4.79 12.35
C GLU A 141 6.66 -4.02 13.14
N LYS A 142 7.44 -4.75 13.95
CA LYS A 142 8.46 -4.15 14.83
C LYS A 142 9.56 -3.39 14.09
N SER A 143 9.90 -3.77 12.87
CA SER A 143 10.89 -3.07 12.05
C SER A 143 10.40 -1.68 11.67
N ARG A 144 9.12 -1.54 11.33
CA ARG A 144 8.47 -0.27 11.00
C ARG A 144 8.42 0.70 12.18
N ALA A 145 8.27 0.19 13.40
CA ALA A 145 8.24 1.03 14.60
C ALA A 145 9.55 1.81 14.85
N LYS A 146 10.67 1.37 14.27
CA LYS A 146 11.98 2.04 14.39
C LYS A 146 12.22 3.08 13.31
N GLU A 147 11.48 3.04 12.22
CA GLU A 147 11.60 3.96 11.11
C GLU A 147 10.93 5.30 11.45
N ARG A 148 11.55 6.40 11.04
CA ARG A 148 10.99 7.74 11.20
C ARG A 148 9.94 8.01 10.12
N ILE A 149 9.10 9.05 10.32
CA ILE A 149 8.16 9.52 9.31
C ILE A 149 8.92 9.95 8.05
N PHE A 150 10.04 10.69 8.23
CA PHE A 150 11.00 11.02 7.19
C PHE A 150 12.20 10.07 7.29
N SER A 151 12.20 9.02 6.49
CA SER A 151 13.20 7.96 6.49
C SER A 151 14.24 8.21 5.40
N PHE A 152 15.44 8.58 5.80
CA PHE A 152 16.54 8.92 4.88
C PHE A 152 17.10 7.68 4.21
N ARG A 153 17.40 7.81 2.91
CA ARG A 153 18.00 6.80 2.06
C ARG A 153 19.28 7.35 1.46
N ASP A 154 20.33 6.55 1.52
CA ASP A 154 21.58 6.87 0.83
C ASP A 154 21.45 6.80 -0.70
N LYS A 155 22.53 7.07 -1.41
CA LYS A 155 22.61 7.00 -2.89
C LYS A 155 22.35 5.62 -3.47
N PHE A 156 22.30 4.57 -2.65
CA PHE A 156 21.93 3.19 -3.02
C PHE A 156 20.51 2.84 -2.59
N HIS A 157 19.71 3.84 -2.18
CA HIS A 157 18.36 3.70 -1.64
C HIS A 157 18.26 2.86 -0.36
N GLN A 158 19.40 2.65 0.35
CA GLN A 158 19.41 1.91 1.60
C GLN A 158 19.04 2.83 2.76
N TRP A 159 18.29 2.28 3.72
CA TRP A 159 17.97 3.01 4.93
C TRP A 159 19.24 3.35 5.71
N ASP A 160 19.39 4.65 6.04
CA ASP A 160 20.51 5.15 6.81
C ASP A 160 20.06 5.51 8.24
N PRO A 161 20.11 4.55 9.18
CA PRO A 161 19.69 4.79 10.55
C PRO A 161 20.59 5.78 11.31
N LYS A 162 21.81 6.03 10.85
CA LYS A 162 22.75 6.93 11.50
C LYS A 162 22.46 8.40 11.22
N ASN A 163 21.91 8.68 10.04
CA ASN A 163 21.57 10.04 9.60
C ASN A 163 20.08 10.37 9.81
N GLN A 164 19.34 9.52 10.55
CA GLN A 164 17.97 9.84 10.94
C GLN A 164 17.97 11.05 11.88
N ARG A 165 17.03 11.96 11.64
CA ARG A 165 16.90 13.19 12.43
C ARG A 165 15.78 13.07 13.44
N PRO A 166 15.87 13.73 14.61
CA PRO A 166 14.77 13.79 15.55
C PRO A 166 13.53 14.47 14.93
N GLU A 167 12.35 13.93 15.21
CA GLU A 167 11.05 14.46 14.79
C GLU A 167 10.30 14.98 16.02
N LEU A 168 10.94 15.89 16.78
CA LEU A 168 10.36 16.48 17.98
C LEU A 168 9.37 17.57 17.58
N TRP A 169 8.22 17.58 18.25
CA TRP A 169 7.14 18.56 18.04
C TRP A 169 6.63 18.62 16.59
N ASP A 170 6.62 17.49 15.88
CA ASP A 170 6.21 17.37 14.48
C ASP A 170 6.98 18.32 13.53
N ILE A 171 8.21 18.64 13.89
CA ILE A 171 9.14 19.39 13.03
C ILE A 171 9.95 18.37 12.23
N TYR A 172 9.78 18.40 10.91
CA TYR A 172 10.47 17.52 9.99
C TYR A 172 11.63 18.24 9.32
N ASN A 173 12.77 17.58 9.25
CA ASN A 173 13.92 18.09 8.52
C ASN A 173 14.07 17.31 7.22
N ALA A 174 13.66 17.91 6.13
CA ALA A 174 13.61 17.32 4.80
C ALA A 174 14.92 17.47 4.01
N ARG A 175 15.97 18.11 4.56
CA ARG A 175 17.21 18.38 3.81
C ARG A 175 17.90 17.07 3.40
N VAL A 176 18.03 16.84 2.11
CA VAL A 176 18.78 15.74 1.48
C VAL A 176 19.98 16.28 0.72
N HIS A 177 21.03 15.47 0.61
CA HIS A 177 22.18 15.78 -0.24
C HIS A 177 21.99 15.23 -1.64
N LYS A 178 22.77 15.72 -2.60
CA LYS A 178 22.70 15.27 -3.98
C LYS A 178 22.90 13.75 -4.08
N GLY A 179 21.91 13.05 -4.64
CA GLY A 179 21.90 11.60 -4.80
C GLY A 179 21.28 10.83 -3.63
N GLU A 180 20.92 11.51 -2.54
CA GLU A 180 20.10 10.94 -1.47
C GLU A 180 18.62 11.12 -1.79
N SER A 181 17.78 10.30 -1.17
CA SER A 181 16.33 10.40 -1.28
C SER A 181 15.66 10.15 0.08
N ILE A 182 14.36 10.41 0.15
CA ILE A 182 13.62 10.19 1.38
C ILE A 182 12.39 9.32 1.11
N ARG A 183 12.11 8.42 2.06
CA ARG A 183 10.80 7.77 2.16
C ARG A 183 9.99 8.48 3.21
N VAL A 184 8.75 8.79 2.88
CA VAL A 184 7.85 9.51 3.79
C VAL A 184 6.64 8.65 4.11
N PHE A 185 6.31 8.53 5.39
CA PHE A 185 5.23 7.67 5.88
C PHE A 185 4.13 8.48 6.59
N PRO A 186 3.22 9.12 5.84
CA PRO A 186 2.18 9.97 6.43
C PRO A 186 1.22 9.22 7.35
N LEU A 187 1.11 7.90 7.18
CA LEU A 187 0.25 7.03 7.98
C LEU A 187 0.98 6.37 9.16
N SER A 188 2.20 6.81 9.48
CA SER A 188 3.07 6.15 10.47
C SER A 188 2.38 5.95 11.83
N ASN A 189 1.60 6.92 12.28
CA ASN A 189 0.93 6.91 13.58
C ASN A 189 -0.50 6.30 13.55
N TRP A 190 -0.98 5.90 12.37
CA TRP A 190 -2.30 5.28 12.21
C TRP A 190 -2.25 3.80 12.58
N THR A 191 -3.33 3.31 13.19
CA THR A 191 -3.57 1.87 13.36
C THR A 191 -4.37 1.31 12.19
N GLU A 192 -4.40 -0.02 12.04
CA GLU A 192 -5.26 -0.63 11.01
C GLU A 192 -6.75 -0.30 11.25
N LEU A 193 -7.16 -0.19 12.51
CA LEU A 193 -8.53 0.21 12.86
C LEU A 193 -8.83 1.64 12.41
N ASP A 194 -7.89 2.58 12.58
CA ASP A 194 -8.04 3.96 12.12
C ASP A 194 -8.21 4.03 10.61
N ILE A 195 -7.44 3.24 9.86
CA ILE A 195 -7.57 3.13 8.40
C ILE A 195 -9.00 2.72 8.01
N TRP A 196 -9.54 1.66 8.61
CA TRP A 196 -10.90 1.21 8.29
C TRP A 196 -11.99 2.20 8.71
N GLN A 197 -11.85 2.82 9.86
CA GLN A 197 -12.77 3.85 10.33
C GLN A 197 -12.74 5.09 9.42
N TYR A 198 -11.57 5.48 8.93
CA TYR A 198 -11.42 6.60 8.02
C TYR A 198 -11.97 6.27 6.62
N ILE A 199 -11.74 5.07 6.11
CA ILE A 199 -12.35 4.59 4.86
C ILE A 199 -13.87 4.70 4.93
N ARG A 200 -14.46 4.29 6.06
CA ARG A 200 -15.91 4.42 6.30
C ARG A 200 -16.36 5.88 6.35
N LEU A 201 -15.66 6.70 7.12
CA LEU A 201 -16.00 8.12 7.33
C LEU A 201 -15.99 8.92 6.04
N GLU A 202 -14.96 8.73 5.23
CA GLU A 202 -14.73 9.47 3.98
C GLU A 202 -15.33 8.76 2.74
N ASN A 203 -15.98 7.60 2.92
CA ASN A 203 -16.50 6.76 1.83
C ASN A 203 -15.44 6.48 0.75
N ILE A 204 -14.21 6.14 1.19
CA ILE A 204 -13.10 5.89 0.29
C ILE A 204 -13.34 4.60 -0.49
N PRO A 205 -13.32 4.64 -1.82
CA PRO A 205 -13.42 3.42 -2.61
C PRO A 205 -12.19 2.54 -2.41
N ILE A 206 -12.42 1.25 -2.22
CA ILE A 206 -11.39 0.22 -2.05
C ILE A 206 -11.70 -0.99 -2.91
N VAL A 207 -10.67 -1.80 -3.17
CA VAL A 207 -10.80 -3.01 -3.99
C VAL A 207 -11.82 -3.98 -3.39
N PRO A 208 -12.76 -4.54 -4.19
CA PRO A 208 -13.78 -5.48 -3.69
C PRO A 208 -13.22 -6.75 -3.03
N LEU A 209 -11.95 -7.08 -3.24
CA LEU A 209 -11.28 -8.20 -2.59
C LEU A 209 -11.22 -8.11 -1.06
N TYR A 210 -11.37 -6.92 -0.50
CA TYR A 210 -11.44 -6.74 0.95
C TYR A 210 -12.76 -7.23 1.57
N PHE A 211 -13.81 -7.36 0.76
CA PHE A 211 -15.14 -7.81 1.20
C PHE A 211 -15.33 -9.30 0.93
N ALA A 212 -16.00 -9.97 1.87
CA ALA A 212 -16.32 -11.38 1.73
C ALA A 212 -17.22 -11.64 0.51
N LYS A 213 -16.83 -12.62 -0.27
CA LYS A 213 -17.54 -13.09 -1.46
C LYS A 213 -17.19 -14.55 -1.72
N GLU A 214 -18.11 -15.28 -2.34
CA GLU A 214 -17.79 -16.61 -2.88
C GLU A 214 -16.76 -16.49 -4.00
N ARG A 215 -15.62 -17.16 -3.83
CA ARG A 215 -14.50 -17.14 -4.77
C ARG A 215 -13.93 -18.54 -4.97
N PRO A 216 -13.45 -18.88 -6.18
CA PRO A 216 -12.74 -20.13 -6.41
C PRO A 216 -11.38 -20.09 -5.69
N CYS A 217 -11.16 -21.03 -4.76
CA CYS A 217 -9.95 -21.09 -3.98
C CYS A 217 -9.40 -22.50 -3.93
N VAL A 218 -8.08 -22.60 -3.74
CA VAL A 218 -7.37 -23.84 -3.49
C VAL A 218 -6.43 -23.67 -2.31
N GLU A 219 -6.22 -24.72 -1.54
CA GLU A 219 -5.28 -24.74 -0.43
C GLU A 219 -3.88 -25.15 -0.94
N ILE A 220 -2.88 -24.30 -0.72
CA ILE A 220 -1.47 -24.55 -1.07
C ILE A 220 -0.63 -24.24 0.15
N ASP A 221 0.08 -25.22 0.68
CA ASP A 221 0.96 -25.10 1.86
C ASP A 221 0.26 -24.44 3.06
N GLY A 222 -0.99 -24.83 3.31
CA GLY A 222 -1.81 -24.28 4.41
C GLY A 222 -2.34 -22.86 4.18
N ASN A 223 -2.16 -22.29 2.99
CA ASN A 223 -2.69 -20.99 2.62
C ASN A 223 -3.83 -21.14 1.61
N LEU A 224 -4.89 -20.37 1.81
CA LEU A 224 -6.04 -20.34 0.91
C LEU A 224 -5.77 -19.37 -0.24
N ILE A 225 -5.51 -19.89 -1.43
CA ILE A 225 -5.14 -19.13 -2.61
C ILE A 225 -6.34 -19.02 -3.56
N MET A 226 -6.72 -17.82 -3.94
CA MET A 226 -7.77 -17.60 -4.95
C MET A 226 -7.27 -18.02 -6.33
N ALA A 227 -8.06 -18.78 -7.06
CA ALA A 227 -7.76 -19.18 -8.43
C ALA A 227 -8.15 -18.02 -9.40
N ASP A 228 -7.34 -16.98 -9.42
CA ASP A 228 -7.58 -15.74 -10.17
C ASP A 228 -7.04 -15.75 -11.60
N ASP A 229 -6.07 -16.61 -11.87
CA ASP A 229 -5.24 -16.55 -13.06
C ASP A 229 -4.96 -17.95 -13.62
N ASP A 230 -4.88 -18.06 -14.95
CA ASP A 230 -4.63 -19.33 -15.67
C ASP A 230 -3.21 -19.90 -15.43
N ARG A 231 -2.32 -19.09 -14.82
CA ARG A 231 -0.98 -19.48 -14.41
C ARG A 231 -0.94 -20.34 -13.14
N LEU A 232 -2.10 -20.65 -12.55
CA LEU A 232 -2.19 -21.63 -11.46
C LEU A 232 -1.70 -23.00 -11.99
N PRO A 233 -0.72 -23.65 -11.32
CA PRO A 233 -0.21 -24.95 -11.76
C PRO A 233 -1.32 -25.99 -11.88
N GLU A 234 -1.23 -26.83 -12.92
CA GLU A 234 -2.28 -27.78 -13.29
C GLU A 234 -2.64 -28.74 -12.14
N GLN A 235 -1.66 -29.15 -11.37
CA GLN A 235 -1.85 -30.03 -10.19
C GLN A 235 -2.81 -29.49 -9.11
N TYR A 236 -3.11 -28.21 -9.11
CA TYR A 236 -4.03 -27.59 -8.15
C TYR A 236 -5.43 -27.34 -8.74
N ARG A 237 -5.61 -27.43 -10.05
CA ARG A 237 -6.86 -27.03 -10.73
C ARG A 237 -8.05 -27.88 -10.30
N ASP A 238 -7.87 -29.20 -10.14
CA ASP A 238 -8.92 -30.11 -9.73
C ASP A 238 -9.30 -30.00 -8.24
N GLN A 239 -8.50 -29.24 -7.46
CA GLN A 239 -8.72 -29.02 -6.03
C GLN A 239 -9.46 -27.72 -5.75
N ILE A 240 -9.78 -26.93 -6.78
CA ILE A 240 -10.47 -25.64 -6.65
C ILE A 240 -11.89 -25.85 -6.12
N LYS A 241 -12.21 -25.12 -5.05
CA LYS A 241 -13.55 -25.12 -4.44
C LYS A 241 -14.02 -23.67 -4.24
N MET A 242 -15.32 -23.46 -4.37
CA MET A 242 -15.93 -22.17 -3.98
C MET A 242 -15.87 -22.02 -2.47
N ARG A 243 -15.37 -20.89 -2.00
CA ARG A 243 -15.23 -20.52 -0.60
C ARG A 243 -15.69 -19.09 -0.37
N MET A 244 -16.37 -18.85 0.75
CA MET A 244 -16.70 -17.49 1.19
C MET A 244 -15.48 -16.88 1.83
N VAL A 245 -14.79 -15.97 1.13
CA VAL A 245 -13.47 -15.44 1.54
C VAL A 245 -13.36 -13.95 1.29
N ARG A 246 -12.46 -13.32 2.06
CA ARG A 246 -11.96 -11.97 1.83
C ARG A 246 -10.44 -11.91 2.00
N PHE A 247 -9.85 -10.79 1.63
CA PHE A 247 -8.44 -10.52 1.85
C PHE A 247 -8.27 -9.47 2.97
N ARG A 248 -7.35 -9.70 3.91
CA ARG A 248 -6.99 -8.72 4.95
C ARG A 248 -5.96 -7.72 4.45
N THR A 249 -5.05 -8.19 3.60
CA THR A 249 -4.04 -7.38 2.91
C THR A 249 -4.04 -7.75 1.44
N LEU A 250 -3.61 -6.84 0.58
CA LEU A 250 -3.48 -7.09 -0.85
C LEU A 250 -2.03 -6.96 -1.30
N GLY A 251 -1.51 -8.01 -1.87
CA GLY A 251 -0.16 -8.10 -2.39
C GLY A 251 -0.11 -8.64 -3.81
N CYS A 252 0.83 -9.54 -4.09
CA CYS A 252 0.88 -10.29 -5.34
C CYS A 252 0.08 -11.59 -5.22
N TRP A 253 -0.61 -11.96 -6.27
CA TRP A 253 -1.10 -13.30 -6.47
C TRP A 253 0.08 -14.21 -6.91
N PRO A 254 0.22 -15.44 -6.43
CA PRO A 254 -0.55 -16.14 -5.40
C PRO A 254 0.03 -15.98 -3.98
N LEU A 255 0.95 -15.04 -3.77
CA LEU A 255 1.67 -14.87 -2.51
C LEU A 255 0.79 -14.29 -1.37
N THR A 256 -0.40 -13.86 -1.70
CA THR A 256 -1.36 -13.32 -0.74
C THR A 256 -2.50 -14.31 -0.56
N GLY A 257 -2.59 -14.91 0.62
CA GLY A 257 -3.67 -15.81 1.00
C GLY A 257 -4.96 -15.05 1.34
N ALA A 258 -6.10 -15.68 1.05
CA ALA A 258 -7.40 -15.27 1.52
C ALA A 258 -7.70 -15.84 2.91
N VAL A 259 -8.69 -15.29 3.59
CA VAL A 259 -9.23 -15.81 4.85
C VAL A 259 -10.71 -16.10 4.68
N GLU A 260 -11.19 -17.19 5.27
CA GLU A 260 -12.63 -17.45 5.35
C GLU A 260 -13.28 -16.40 6.26
N SER A 261 -14.31 -15.76 5.76
CA SER A 261 -15.03 -14.69 6.48
C SER A 261 -16.36 -14.43 5.78
N ASP A 262 -17.34 -13.94 6.52
CA ASP A 262 -18.62 -13.44 6.06
C ASP A 262 -18.72 -11.89 6.09
N ALA A 263 -17.62 -11.21 6.39
CA ALA A 263 -17.56 -9.75 6.46
C ALA A 263 -17.59 -9.11 5.06
N ASP A 264 -18.79 -8.83 4.58
CA ASP A 264 -19.10 -8.25 3.26
C ASP A 264 -19.30 -6.73 3.30
N THR A 265 -19.19 -6.11 4.48
CA THR A 265 -19.27 -4.65 4.68
C THR A 265 -18.13 -4.15 5.56
N ILE A 266 -17.88 -2.83 5.53
CA ILE A 266 -16.84 -2.22 6.38
C ILE A 266 -17.17 -2.41 7.87
N GLU A 267 -18.45 -2.32 8.24
CA GLU A 267 -18.91 -2.53 9.62
C GLU A 267 -18.54 -3.92 10.12
N LYS A 268 -18.83 -4.96 9.34
CA LYS A 268 -18.49 -6.35 9.69
C LYS A 268 -16.97 -6.57 9.73
N ILE A 269 -16.19 -5.94 8.84
CA ILE A 269 -14.73 -6.00 8.89
C ILE A 269 -14.21 -5.39 10.19
N VAL A 270 -14.72 -4.23 10.59
CA VAL A 270 -14.34 -3.57 11.85
C VAL A 270 -14.73 -4.43 13.06
N GLU A 271 -15.92 -5.03 13.04
CA GLU A 271 -16.38 -5.93 14.09
C GLU A 271 -15.50 -7.19 14.20
N GLU A 272 -15.17 -7.81 13.07
CA GLU A 272 -14.25 -8.95 13.00
C GLU A 272 -12.88 -8.58 13.59
N MET A 273 -12.34 -7.41 13.27
CA MET A 273 -11.07 -6.94 13.82
C MET A 273 -11.12 -6.76 15.34
N MET A 274 -12.19 -6.21 15.86
CA MET A 274 -12.36 -5.97 17.30
C MET A 274 -12.52 -7.29 18.09
N THR A 275 -13.10 -8.32 17.47
CA THR A 275 -13.30 -9.64 18.09
C THR A 275 -12.08 -10.55 17.95
N THR A 276 -11.30 -10.41 16.88
CA THR A 276 -10.12 -11.24 16.59
C THR A 276 -8.83 -10.76 17.31
N THR A 277 -8.89 -9.70 18.10
CA THR A 277 -7.74 -9.16 18.88
C THR A 277 -7.26 -10.10 19.99
N LYS A 278 -7.55 -11.39 19.89
CA LYS A 278 -7.02 -12.45 20.75
C LYS A 278 -6.25 -13.46 19.91
N LYS A 279 -5.05 -13.09 19.45
CA LYS A 279 -3.98 -14.08 19.18
C LYS A 279 -2.62 -13.40 19.19
#